data_3a4c036c5dfbfbeb33ac137cfbb2900e
#
_entry.id   3a4c036c5dfbfbeb33ac137cfbb2900e
#
_cell.length_a   1.000
_cell.length_b   1.000
_cell.length_c   1.000
_cell.angle_alpha   90.00
_cell.angle_beta   90.00
_cell.angle_gamma   90.00
#
_symmetry.space_group_name_H-M   'P 1'
#
loop_
_entity.id
_entity.type
_entity.pdbx_description
1 polymer ?
#
loop_
_entity_poly.entity_id
_entity_poly.type
_entity_poly.pdbx_seq_one_letter_code
_entity_poly.pdbx_strand_id
1 'polypeptide(L)'
;MSTTTPKEQKTSKTQIYRIIFTIALIGLVVISALPLTSPRAVPADAPADRFSAERAMADLAVVAKEPHAAGSPAQAKVRDYILAQAAALGQAAEVQKSGQVENIIVRLPGSDSTGTVLITGHYDSQPPSPGAGDDGISPAAMLETMRVLSASPALRNDIVFLFSDGEEKSYLGSKAYLKDFPEAKDQTGVLLCFDGLPGNGPLTLTETSPKDAWLVRELSASRPALLANSRFNAEERGEIDTDCTVFFASGYHGFEFENHSRGTLYHTAGDTVDAISPRLMQSFGTTMERSARHFGDLDLAQAEYSGDVDFFSAPLVSIARYPTWLTTASAILAMLAFVGLVAAAVLQKKMAIGRSLLGALGFLAAALLITALAAVTWQALLAIFPTSRQLTLDYLDFAGSTGWKTGMLLVSLALGILALFGLSRKVNIAGLTAGGILVFMLVWWLAYIAMDSDNPLTTPHLAWTLLGGVAGLAALLFARKPLWLLVCLFLSAIPILVVVTPVIVLLTYQEPWISILGLVLVLGIMIPQLAVVMGWEKLVTTQSIVTREAG
;
A
#
# COMPACT_ATOMS: atom_id res chain seq x y z
N MET A 1 -7.18 34.73 -46.60
CA MET A 1 -6.80 34.79 -45.16
C MET A 1 -8.07 34.73 -44.34
N SER A 2 -8.37 33.58 -43.74
CA SER A 2 -9.55 33.39 -42.88
C SER A 2 -9.28 34.08 -41.52
N THR A 3 -9.92 35.20 -41.28
CA THR A 3 -9.88 35.88 -39.97
C THR A 3 -10.82 35.17 -39.02
N THR A 4 -10.28 34.25 -38.21
CA THR A 4 -11.04 33.67 -37.09
C THR A 4 -11.50 34.77 -36.14
N THR A 5 -12.78 34.76 -35.82
CA THR A 5 -13.36 35.74 -34.91
C THR A 5 -12.75 35.59 -33.48
N PRO A 6 -12.69 36.67 -32.65
CA PRO A 6 -12.16 36.58 -31.28
C PRO A 6 -12.86 35.52 -30.42
N LYS A 7 -14.09 35.15 -30.74
CA LYS A 7 -14.88 34.12 -30.06
C LYS A 7 -14.39 32.70 -30.38
N GLU A 8 -14.03 32.42 -31.63
CA GLU A 8 -13.47 31.12 -32.05
C GLU A 8 -12.06 30.92 -31.49
N GLN A 9 -11.24 31.97 -31.45
CA GLN A 9 -9.90 31.92 -30.89
C GLN A 9 -9.90 31.69 -29.37
N LYS A 10 -10.89 32.23 -28.64
CA LYS A 10 -11.08 32.03 -27.20
C LYS A 10 -11.56 30.61 -26.90
N THR A 11 -12.44 30.05 -27.71
CA THR A 11 -12.94 28.66 -27.59
C THR A 11 -11.82 27.66 -27.81
N SER A 12 -10.96 27.88 -28.81
CA SER A 12 -9.79 27.03 -29.11
C SER A 12 -8.79 26.96 -27.93
N LYS A 13 -8.45 28.12 -27.33
CA LYS A 13 -7.52 28.17 -26.18
C LYS A 13 -8.10 27.44 -24.95
N THR A 14 -9.37 27.59 -24.65
CA THR A 14 -10.01 26.89 -23.53
C THR A 14 -10.01 25.38 -23.72
N GLN A 15 -10.24 24.89 -24.93
CA GLN A 15 -10.16 23.46 -25.24
C GLN A 15 -8.73 22.93 -25.08
N ILE A 16 -7.72 23.66 -25.55
CA ILE A 16 -6.31 23.28 -25.37
C ILE A 16 -5.97 23.16 -23.89
N TYR A 17 -6.33 24.12 -23.05
CA TYR A 17 -6.07 24.08 -21.61
C TYR A 17 -6.77 22.90 -20.93
N ARG A 18 -7.98 22.56 -21.32
CA ARG A 18 -8.68 21.37 -20.82
C ARG A 18 -7.96 20.09 -21.19
N ILE A 19 -7.53 19.94 -22.44
CA ILE A 19 -6.78 18.77 -22.90
C ILE A 19 -5.49 18.64 -22.09
N ILE A 20 -4.71 19.71 -21.96
CA ILE A 20 -3.47 19.69 -21.16
C ILE A 20 -3.75 19.29 -19.70
N PHE A 21 -4.77 19.89 -19.08
CA PHE A 21 -5.16 19.56 -17.71
C PHE A 21 -5.57 18.09 -17.56
N THR A 22 -6.35 17.56 -18.50
CA THR A 22 -6.78 16.16 -18.50
C THR A 22 -5.59 15.21 -18.64
N ILE A 23 -4.68 15.49 -19.57
CA ILE A 23 -3.45 14.70 -19.76
C ILE A 23 -2.59 14.74 -18.48
N ALA A 24 -2.42 15.92 -17.88
CA ALA A 24 -1.66 16.08 -16.64
C ALA A 24 -2.29 15.29 -15.48
N LEU A 25 -3.62 15.31 -15.36
CA LEU A 25 -4.34 14.57 -14.33
C LEU A 25 -4.22 13.05 -14.53
N ILE A 26 -4.36 12.56 -15.76
CA ILE A 26 -4.13 11.16 -16.09
C ILE A 26 -2.68 10.77 -15.79
N GLY A 27 -1.72 11.61 -16.17
CA GLY A 27 -0.31 11.40 -15.86
C GLY A 27 -0.05 11.30 -14.36
N LEU A 28 -0.71 12.13 -13.55
CA LEU A 28 -0.62 12.08 -12.10
C LEU A 28 -1.16 10.76 -11.54
N VAL A 29 -2.31 10.27 -12.03
CA VAL A 29 -2.86 8.95 -11.63
C VAL A 29 -1.88 7.83 -11.95
N VAL A 30 -1.33 7.82 -13.18
CA VAL A 30 -0.35 6.80 -13.61
C VAL A 30 0.91 6.85 -12.74
N ILE A 31 1.45 8.04 -12.49
CA ILE A 31 2.64 8.21 -11.63
C ILE A 31 2.35 7.75 -10.21
N SER A 32 1.16 8.06 -9.67
CA SER A 32 0.76 7.64 -8.32
C SER A 32 0.59 6.12 -8.18
N ALA A 33 0.39 5.40 -9.27
CA ALA A 33 0.31 3.94 -9.29
C ALA A 33 1.69 3.25 -9.47
N LEU A 34 2.76 3.99 -9.78
CA LEU A 34 4.09 3.39 -10.00
C LEU A 34 4.63 2.59 -8.79
N PRO A 35 4.44 3.03 -7.52
CA PRO A 35 4.89 2.26 -6.37
C PRO A 35 4.28 0.85 -6.25
N LEU A 36 3.15 0.60 -6.92
CA LEU A 36 2.47 -0.70 -6.93
C LEU A 36 3.10 -1.71 -7.91
N THR A 37 4.06 -1.28 -8.71
CA THR A 37 4.67 -2.15 -9.72
C THR A 37 5.83 -2.91 -9.12
N SER A 38 5.68 -4.23 -9.00
CA SER A 38 6.81 -5.12 -8.68
C SER A 38 7.91 -5.02 -9.74
N PRO A 39 9.19 -5.07 -9.36
CA PRO A 39 10.30 -5.05 -10.30
C PRO A 39 10.22 -6.21 -11.29
N ARG A 40 10.90 -6.08 -12.40
CA ARG A 40 11.05 -7.19 -13.34
C ARG A 40 11.92 -8.27 -12.70
N ALA A 41 11.52 -9.53 -12.87
CA ALA A 41 12.32 -10.67 -12.46
C ALA A 41 13.70 -10.63 -13.13
N VAL A 42 14.73 -10.83 -12.35
CA VAL A 42 16.12 -10.92 -12.79
C VAL A 42 16.41 -12.39 -13.11
N PRO A 43 16.96 -12.71 -14.30
CA PRO A 43 17.22 -14.07 -14.73
C PRO A 43 18.36 -14.73 -13.95
N ALA A 44 18.45 -16.06 -14.04
CA ALA A 44 19.42 -16.86 -13.29
C ALA A 44 20.89 -16.61 -13.68
N ASP A 45 21.14 -16.19 -14.91
CA ASP A 45 22.47 -15.87 -15.44
C ASP A 45 22.99 -14.47 -15.06
N ALA A 46 22.22 -13.74 -14.27
CA ALA A 46 22.65 -12.44 -13.74
C ALA A 46 23.93 -12.56 -12.89
N PRO A 47 24.72 -11.46 -12.76
CA PRO A 47 25.94 -11.43 -11.94
C PRO A 47 25.72 -12.00 -10.53
N ALA A 48 26.80 -12.57 -9.97
CA ALA A 48 26.73 -13.25 -8.67
C ALA A 48 26.39 -12.30 -7.50
N ASP A 49 26.73 -11.04 -7.60
CA ASP A 49 26.47 -9.99 -6.62
C ASP A 49 25.09 -9.31 -6.75
N ARG A 50 24.20 -9.89 -7.57
CA ARG A 50 22.85 -9.38 -7.81
C ARG A 50 21.81 -10.43 -7.51
N PHE A 51 20.76 -10.05 -6.78
CA PHE A 51 19.62 -10.92 -6.51
C PHE A 51 18.90 -11.34 -7.81
N SER A 52 18.65 -12.62 -7.95
CA SER A 52 17.90 -13.19 -9.07
C SER A 52 16.64 -13.92 -8.59
N ALA A 53 15.48 -13.44 -9.02
CA ALA A 53 14.22 -14.12 -8.75
C ALA A 53 14.20 -15.53 -9.33
N GLU A 54 14.81 -15.77 -10.51
CA GLU A 54 14.81 -17.13 -11.09
C GLU A 54 15.63 -18.12 -10.27
N ARG A 55 16.76 -17.70 -9.67
CA ARG A 55 17.51 -18.56 -8.76
C ARG A 55 16.73 -18.83 -7.48
N ALA A 56 16.16 -17.79 -6.87
CA ALA A 56 15.33 -17.92 -5.67
C ALA A 56 14.06 -18.80 -5.92
N MET A 57 13.44 -18.70 -7.11
CA MET A 57 12.31 -19.58 -7.47
C MET A 57 12.73 -21.05 -7.61
N ALA A 58 13.98 -21.32 -7.98
CA ALA A 58 14.50 -22.69 -7.97
C ALA A 58 14.66 -23.23 -6.53
N ASP A 59 15.10 -22.40 -5.58
CA ASP A 59 15.14 -22.75 -4.15
C ASP A 59 13.72 -22.96 -3.61
N LEU A 60 12.77 -22.07 -3.94
CA LEU A 60 11.36 -22.21 -3.56
C LEU A 60 10.75 -23.53 -4.04
N ALA A 61 11.08 -23.97 -5.26
CA ALA A 61 10.58 -25.23 -5.79
C ALA A 61 11.07 -26.47 -5.01
N VAL A 62 12.17 -26.33 -4.26
CA VAL A 62 12.65 -27.39 -3.35
C VAL A 62 11.98 -27.26 -1.99
N VAL A 63 11.91 -26.06 -1.43
CA VAL A 63 11.32 -25.78 -0.11
C VAL A 63 9.85 -26.16 -0.09
N ALA A 64 9.06 -25.64 -1.03
CA ALA A 64 7.62 -25.83 -1.11
C ALA A 64 7.19 -27.05 -1.96
N LYS A 65 8.00 -28.10 -2.01
CA LYS A 65 7.71 -29.29 -2.81
C LYS A 65 6.53 -30.11 -2.28
N GLU A 66 6.40 -30.21 -0.98
CA GLU A 66 5.37 -30.96 -0.26
C GLU A 66 5.07 -30.25 1.08
N PRO A 67 3.90 -30.47 1.71
CA PRO A 67 3.63 -29.97 3.06
C PRO A 67 4.71 -30.42 4.05
N HIS A 68 5.27 -29.46 4.80
CA HIS A 68 6.44 -29.68 5.65
C HIS A 68 6.28 -29.05 7.04
N ALA A 69 5.21 -29.48 7.74
CA ALA A 69 4.95 -29.04 9.11
C ALA A 69 6.13 -29.28 10.06
N ALA A 70 6.30 -28.39 11.04
CA ALA A 70 7.33 -28.48 12.06
C ALA A 70 7.40 -29.87 12.72
N GLY A 71 8.60 -30.45 12.76
CA GLY A 71 8.87 -31.81 13.28
C GLY A 71 8.53 -32.96 12.31
N SER A 72 8.12 -32.68 11.07
CA SER A 72 7.85 -33.70 10.07
C SER A 72 9.12 -34.17 9.33
N PRO A 73 9.13 -35.40 8.73
CA PRO A 73 10.24 -35.81 7.87
C PRO A 73 10.42 -34.92 6.62
N ALA A 74 9.35 -34.28 6.13
CA ALA A 74 9.41 -33.38 5.00
C ALA A 74 10.13 -32.07 5.41
N GLN A 75 9.81 -31.55 6.57
CA GLN A 75 10.48 -30.38 7.12
C GLN A 75 11.97 -30.63 7.39
N ALA A 76 12.34 -31.81 7.86
CA ALA A 76 13.75 -32.19 8.01
C ALA A 76 14.52 -32.14 6.67
N LYS A 77 13.89 -32.48 5.53
CA LYS A 77 14.52 -32.35 4.21
C LYS A 77 14.71 -30.89 3.82
N VAL A 78 13.76 -29.98 4.15
CA VAL A 78 13.88 -28.54 3.93
C VAL A 78 15.02 -27.97 4.78
N ARG A 79 15.07 -28.32 6.08
CA ARG A 79 16.19 -27.96 6.95
C ARG A 79 17.53 -28.39 6.36
N ASP A 80 17.65 -29.68 5.97
CA ASP A 80 18.90 -30.24 5.42
C ASP A 80 19.28 -29.54 4.10
N TYR A 81 18.29 -29.13 3.29
CA TYR A 81 18.51 -28.34 2.09
C TYR A 81 19.10 -26.94 2.43
N ILE A 82 18.49 -26.21 3.38
CA ILE A 82 18.98 -24.91 3.80
C ILE A 82 20.43 -25.00 4.32
N LEU A 83 20.72 -26.01 5.15
CA LEU A 83 22.07 -26.26 5.66
C LEU A 83 23.07 -26.55 4.53
N ALA A 84 22.66 -27.32 3.53
CA ALA A 84 23.51 -27.64 2.38
C ALA A 84 23.78 -26.40 1.51
N GLN A 85 22.80 -25.52 1.31
CA GLN A 85 22.99 -24.26 0.60
C GLN A 85 23.96 -23.32 1.35
N ALA A 86 23.81 -23.17 2.67
CA ALA A 86 24.72 -22.38 3.49
C ALA A 86 26.16 -22.94 3.39
N ALA A 87 26.33 -24.25 3.52
CA ALA A 87 27.63 -24.90 3.40
C ALA A 87 28.25 -24.74 2.01
N ALA A 88 27.46 -24.78 0.93
CA ALA A 88 27.93 -24.55 -0.43
C ALA A 88 28.48 -23.13 -0.64
N LEU A 89 28.00 -22.17 0.14
CA LEU A 89 28.48 -20.78 0.19
C LEU A 89 29.69 -20.60 1.13
N GLY A 90 30.15 -21.67 1.80
CA GLY A 90 31.21 -21.62 2.80
C GLY A 90 30.77 -21.02 4.13
N GLN A 91 29.46 -20.90 4.37
CA GLN A 91 28.92 -20.33 5.60
C GLN A 91 28.63 -21.42 6.62
N ALA A 92 29.02 -21.18 7.88
CA ALA A 92 28.68 -22.07 8.98
C ALA A 92 27.24 -21.79 9.41
N ALA A 93 26.45 -22.87 9.51
CA ALA A 93 25.08 -22.81 10.03
C ALA A 93 25.02 -23.49 11.40
N GLU A 94 24.38 -22.84 12.36
CA GLU A 94 24.02 -23.40 13.66
C GLU A 94 22.58 -23.88 13.63
N VAL A 95 22.32 -25.09 14.18
CA VAL A 95 20.97 -25.58 14.41
C VAL A 95 20.64 -25.45 15.88
N GLN A 96 19.83 -24.45 16.22
CA GLN A 96 19.29 -24.29 17.58
C GLN A 96 18.13 -25.27 17.79
N LYS A 97 18.28 -26.17 18.77
CA LYS A 97 17.25 -27.17 19.11
C LYS A 97 16.57 -26.82 20.42
N SER A 98 15.25 -26.67 20.36
CA SER A 98 14.42 -26.42 21.53
C SER A 98 13.12 -27.25 21.45
N GLY A 99 13.08 -28.39 22.14
CA GLY A 99 11.97 -29.34 22.04
C GLY A 99 11.87 -29.94 20.65
N GLN A 100 10.78 -29.66 19.91
CA GLN A 100 10.57 -30.10 18.53
C GLN A 100 11.02 -29.08 17.49
N VAL A 101 11.49 -27.91 17.94
CA VAL A 101 11.89 -26.79 17.06
C VAL A 101 13.37 -26.91 16.73
N GLU A 102 13.71 -26.68 15.49
CA GLU A 102 15.07 -26.67 14.96
C GLU A 102 15.31 -25.41 14.12
N ASN A 103 15.50 -24.25 14.75
CA ASN A 103 15.88 -23.01 14.04
C ASN A 103 17.26 -23.17 13.38
N ILE A 104 17.42 -22.56 12.20
CA ILE A 104 18.72 -22.51 11.51
C ILE A 104 19.22 -21.07 11.56
N ILE A 105 20.44 -20.90 12.07
CA ILE A 105 21.07 -19.59 12.23
C ILE A 105 22.35 -19.56 11.39
N VAL A 106 22.43 -18.62 10.45
CA VAL A 106 23.62 -18.40 9.62
C VAL A 106 24.10 -16.97 9.82
N ARG A 107 25.37 -16.82 10.21
CA ARG A 107 25.98 -15.51 10.43
C ARG A 107 27.00 -15.20 9.34
N LEU A 108 26.83 -14.08 8.66
CA LEU A 108 27.85 -13.45 7.82
C LEU A 108 28.55 -12.37 8.66
N PRO A 109 29.81 -12.58 9.06
CA PRO A 109 30.49 -11.63 9.92
C PRO A 109 30.78 -10.31 9.21
N GLY A 110 30.56 -9.22 9.92
CA GLY A 110 30.89 -7.88 9.47
C GLY A 110 32.39 -7.59 9.58
N SER A 111 32.86 -6.58 8.87
CA SER A 111 34.26 -6.13 8.89
C SER A 111 34.61 -5.26 10.10
N ASP A 112 33.62 -4.54 10.67
CA ASP A 112 33.79 -3.61 11.82
C ASP A 112 32.40 -3.41 12.48
N SER A 113 31.88 -4.51 13.02
CA SER A 113 30.45 -4.58 13.45
C SER A 113 30.15 -3.65 14.63
N THR A 114 29.15 -2.81 14.47
CA THR A 114 28.57 -1.95 15.51
C THR A 114 27.17 -2.43 15.93
N GLY A 115 26.71 -3.53 15.37
CA GLY A 115 25.42 -4.17 15.65
C GLY A 115 25.14 -5.27 14.63
N THR A 116 23.98 -5.87 14.73
CA THR A 116 23.52 -6.96 13.86
C THR A 116 22.30 -6.54 13.07
N VAL A 117 22.25 -6.90 11.80
CA VAL A 117 21.00 -6.92 11.01
C VAL A 117 20.46 -8.35 11.06
N LEU A 118 19.36 -8.56 11.75
CA LEU A 118 18.68 -9.85 11.85
C LEU A 118 17.63 -9.95 10.76
N ILE A 119 17.73 -10.96 9.89
CA ILE A 119 16.78 -11.26 8.81
C ILE A 119 16.11 -12.57 9.17
N THR A 120 14.77 -12.60 9.22
CA THR A 120 14.02 -13.79 9.59
C THR A 120 12.84 -14.04 8.68
N GLY A 121 12.45 -15.30 8.55
CA GLY A 121 11.27 -15.86 7.95
C GLY A 121 11.16 -17.32 8.35
N HIS A 122 9.97 -17.92 8.32
CA HIS A 122 9.80 -19.29 8.77
C HIS A 122 9.91 -20.32 7.64
N TYR A 123 10.29 -21.54 7.97
CA TYR A 123 10.49 -22.61 6.98
C TYR A 123 9.64 -23.86 7.22
N ASP A 124 8.70 -23.80 8.16
CA ASP A 124 7.64 -24.79 8.31
C ASP A 124 6.39 -24.37 7.55
N SER A 125 5.46 -25.27 7.30
CA SER A 125 4.19 -24.98 6.65
C SER A 125 3.02 -25.64 7.35
N GLN A 126 1.81 -25.10 7.17
CA GLN A 126 0.57 -25.64 7.72
C GLN A 126 -0.08 -26.64 6.75
N PRO A 127 -0.10 -27.96 7.03
CA PRO A 127 -0.78 -28.92 6.17
C PRO A 127 -2.29 -28.61 6.03
N PRO A 128 -2.88 -28.77 4.81
CA PRO A 128 -2.31 -29.45 3.64
C PRO A 128 -1.49 -28.52 2.70
N SER A 129 -1.11 -27.33 3.13
CA SER A 129 -0.35 -26.36 2.33
C SER A 129 1.09 -26.86 2.10
N PRO A 130 1.58 -26.84 0.83
CA PRO A 130 3.00 -26.93 0.55
C PRO A 130 3.81 -25.72 1.03
N GLY A 131 3.14 -24.59 1.39
CA GLY A 131 3.77 -23.41 1.96
C GLY A 131 4.68 -22.66 0.99
N ALA A 132 4.24 -22.41 -0.25
CA ALA A 132 5.06 -21.65 -1.18
C ALA A 132 5.01 -20.14 -0.90
N GLY A 133 3.81 -19.64 -0.59
CA GLY A 133 3.60 -18.26 -0.14
C GLY A 133 3.88 -18.15 1.34
N ASP A 134 3.35 -19.05 2.13
CA ASP A 134 3.33 -19.07 3.57
C ASP A 134 4.20 -20.24 4.11
N ASP A 135 5.47 -20.03 4.41
CA ASP A 135 6.28 -18.85 4.05
C ASP A 135 7.53 -19.24 3.22
N GLY A 136 7.44 -20.24 2.36
CA GLY A 136 8.57 -20.71 1.54
C GLY A 136 9.27 -19.60 0.73
N ILE A 137 8.55 -18.53 0.38
CA ILE A 137 9.10 -17.40 -0.37
C ILE A 137 10.22 -16.69 0.41
N SER A 138 10.07 -16.52 1.74
CA SER A 138 11.07 -15.84 2.56
C SER A 138 12.35 -16.65 2.72
N PRO A 139 12.35 -17.94 3.10
CA PRO A 139 13.54 -18.77 3.08
C PRO A 139 14.25 -18.82 1.73
N ALA A 140 13.51 -18.91 0.62
CA ALA A 140 14.09 -18.88 -0.72
C ALA A 140 14.77 -17.53 -1.04
N ALA A 141 14.12 -16.43 -0.67
CA ALA A 141 14.72 -15.09 -0.80
C ALA A 141 15.93 -14.91 0.13
N MET A 142 15.89 -15.45 1.35
CA MET A 142 17.01 -15.44 2.29
C MET A 142 18.21 -16.20 1.74
N LEU A 143 18.02 -17.39 1.17
CA LEU A 143 19.10 -18.20 0.56
C LEU A 143 19.78 -17.43 -0.59
N GLU A 144 19.01 -16.87 -1.50
CA GLU A 144 19.57 -16.09 -2.61
C GLU A 144 20.22 -14.78 -2.13
N THR A 145 19.65 -14.09 -1.12
CA THR A 145 20.28 -12.91 -0.52
C THR A 145 21.60 -13.26 0.17
N MET A 146 21.64 -14.37 0.90
CA MET A 146 22.88 -14.90 1.51
C MET A 146 23.94 -15.18 0.45
N ARG A 147 23.57 -15.79 -0.67
CA ARG A 147 24.46 -16.03 -1.81
C ARG A 147 25.02 -14.72 -2.38
N VAL A 148 24.16 -13.73 -2.58
CA VAL A 148 24.54 -12.40 -3.11
C VAL A 148 25.50 -11.68 -2.17
N LEU A 149 25.22 -11.69 -0.86
CA LEU A 149 26.08 -11.05 0.13
C LEU A 149 27.41 -11.79 0.27
N SER A 150 27.42 -13.12 0.23
CA SER A 150 28.65 -13.93 0.25
C SER A 150 29.54 -13.72 -0.99
N ALA A 151 28.97 -13.34 -2.12
CA ALA A 151 29.71 -13.01 -3.34
C ALA A 151 30.17 -11.54 -3.40
N SER A 152 29.89 -10.76 -2.36
CA SER A 152 30.20 -9.33 -2.25
C SER A 152 31.26 -9.08 -1.17
N PRO A 153 31.92 -7.91 -1.13
CA PRO A 153 32.73 -7.51 0.02
C PRO A 153 31.89 -7.56 1.31
N ALA A 154 32.52 -7.93 2.42
CA ALA A 154 31.87 -7.94 3.72
C ALA A 154 31.31 -6.55 4.06
N LEU A 155 30.09 -6.50 4.55
CA LEU A 155 29.47 -5.29 5.08
C LEU A 155 30.15 -4.89 6.40
N ARG A 156 29.86 -3.71 6.90
CA ARG A 156 30.40 -3.27 8.19
C ARG A 156 29.89 -4.13 9.34
N ASN A 157 28.56 -4.37 9.37
CA ASN A 157 27.88 -5.07 10.46
C ASN A 157 27.65 -6.55 10.14
N ASP A 158 27.45 -7.33 11.18
CA ASP A 158 27.03 -8.71 11.07
C ASP A 158 25.63 -8.80 10.45
N ILE A 159 25.46 -9.73 9.50
CA ILE A 159 24.15 -10.12 8.99
C ILE A 159 23.84 -11.51 9.52
N VAL A 160 22.71 -11.65 10.22
CA VAL A 160 22.25 -12.93 10.74
C VAL A 160 20.97 -13.33 10.02
N PHE A 161 20.97 -14.50 9.40
CA PHE A 161 19.79 -15.14 8.85
C PHE A 161 19.26 -16.15 9.88
N LEU A 162 18.03 -15.93 10.34
CA LEU A 162 17.29 -16.83 11.20
C LEU A 162 16.15 -17.46 10.39
N PHE A 163 16.32 -18.69 9.98
CA PHE A 163 15.21 -19.50 9.45
C PHE A 163 14.48 -20.09 10.66
N SER A 164 13.34 -19.49 11.01
CA SER A 164 12.57 -19.92 12.19
C SER A 164 11.74 -21.16 11.88
N ASP A 165 11.51 -21.97 12.90
CA ASP A 165 10.75 -23.22 12.83
C ASP A 165 9.53 -23.16 13.75
N GLY A 166 8.41 -23.71 13.29
CA GLY A 166 7.21 -23.82 14.11
C GLY A 166 6.51 -22.47 14.35
N GLU A 167 6.56 -21.59 13.39
CA GLU A 167 5.74 -20.38 13.36
C GLU A 167 4.27 -20.78 13.43
N GLU A 168 3.84 -21.69 12.55
CA GLU A 168 2.52 -22.27 12.43
C GLU A 168 2.02 -23.04 13.67
N LYS A 169 2.89 -23.24 14.62
CA LYS A 169 2.60 -23.82 15.95
C LYS A 169 2.72 -22.79 17.07
N SER A 170 2.20 -21.59 16.85
CA SER A 170 2.23 -20.50 17.82
C SER A 170 3.63 -19.94 18.08
N TYR A 171 4.38 -19.71 16.99
CA TYR A 171 5.66 -18.97 17.00
C TYR A 171 6.72 -19.62 17.89
N LEU A 172 6.81 -20.95 17.84
CA LEU A 172 7.71 -21.70 18.72
C LEU A 172 9.17 -21.38 18.47
N GLY A 173 9.56 -21.15 17.21
CA GLY A 173 10.93 -20.84 16.80
C GLY A 173 11.41 -19.50 17.31
N SER A 174 10.65 -18.43 17.09
CA SER A 174 10.96 -17.09 17.59
C SER A 174 11.01 -17.06 19.11
N LYS A 175 10.07 -17.72 19.79
CA LYS A 175 10.06 -17.86 21.25
C LYS A 175 11.28 -18.63 21.77
N ALA A 176 11.69 -19.69 21.08
CA ALA A 176 12.90 -20.44 21.43
C ALA A 176 14.16 -19.60 21.22
N TYR A 177 14.25 -18.86 20.12
CA TYR A 177 15.38 -17.96 19.86
C TYR A 177 15.53 -16.92 20.96
N LEU A 178 14.44 -16.23 21.32
CA LEU A 178 14.43 -15.21 22.38
C LEU A 178 14.83 -15.78 23.75
N LYS A 179 14.42 -17.01 24.04
CA LYS A 179 14.73 -17.67 25.32
C LYS A 179 16.21 -18.06 25.40
N ASP A 180 16.77 -18.59 24.32
CA ASP A 180 18.11 -19.18 24.32
C ASP A 180 19.21 -18.14 24.03
N PHE A 181 18.85 -17.00 23.38
CA PHE A 181 19.75 -15.89 23.06
C PHE A 181 19.20 -14.54 23.58
N PRO A 182 18.97 -14.39 24.89
CA PRO A 182 18.36 -13.18 25.47
C PRO A 182 19.19 -11.91 25.23
N GLU A 183 20.51 -12.04 25.07
CA GLU A 183 21.42 -10.93 24.77
C GLU A 183 21.41 -10.50 23.29
N ALA A 184 20.87 -11.32 22.41
CA ALA A 184 20.83 -11.01 20.97
C ALA A 184 20.06 -9.71 20.68
N LYS A 185 19.04 -9.39 21.50
CA LYS A 185 18.30 -8.13 21.38
C LYS A 185 19.22 -6.90 21.49
N ASP A 186 20.12 -6.88 22.47
CA ASP A 186 21.00 -5.73 22.70
C ASP A 186 22.07 -5.58 21.62
N GLN A 187 22.30 -6.64 20.85
CA GLN A 187 23.23 -6.67 19.72
C GLN A 187 22.51 -6.40 18.39
N THR A 188 21.21 -6.62 18.31
CA THR A 188 20.42 -6.43 17.09
C THR A 188 20.06 -4.96 16.93
N GLY A 189 20.70 -4.32 15.95
CA GLY A 189 20.37 -2.95 15.59
C GLY A 189 19.10 -2.87 14.76
N VAL A 190 18.82 -3.83 13.87
CA VAL A 190 17.61 -3.85 13.03
C VAL A 190 17.15 -5.28 12.78
N LEU A 191 15.86 -5.49 12.94
CA LEU A 191 15.14 -6.70 12.51
C LEU A 191 14.48 -6.46 11.16
N LEU A 192 14.71 -7.35 10.21
CA LEU A 192 14.03 -7.43 8.92
C LEU A 192 13.27 -8.76 8.88
N CYS A 193 12.00 -8.72 9.20
CA CYS A 193 11.15 -9.89 9.26
C CYS A 193 10.34 -9.99 7.98
N PHE A 194 10.34 -11.15 7.36
CA PHE A 194 9.60 -11.42 6.14
C PHE A 194 8.63 -12.56 6.40
N ASP A 195 7.41 -12.37 5.97
CA ASP A 195 6.36 -13.36 5.99
C ASP A 195 5.57 -13.27 4.68
N GLY A 196 5.34 -14.37 4.05
CA GLY A 196 4.68 -14.40 2.75
C GLY A 196 3.26 -14.91 2.83
N LEU A 197 2.41 -14.41 1.93
CA LEU A 197 1.09 -14.97 1.70
C LEU A 197 0.99 -15.55 0.28
N PRO A 198 0.24 -16.65 0.09
CA PRO A 198 -0.02 -17.13 -1.27
C PRO A 198 -0.75 -16.09 -2.10
N GLY A 199 -0.26 -15.86 -3.32
CA GLY A 199 -0.81 -14.88 -4.26
C GLY A 199 0.22 -13.87 -4.76
N ASN A 200 -0.18 -12.94 -5.61
CA ASN A 200 0.71 -12.05 -6.35
C ASN A 200 0.48 -10.56 -6.04
N GLY A 201 -0.02 -10.24 -4.86
CA GLY A 201 -0.13 -8.86 -4.39
C GLY A 201 1.25 -8.20 -4.21
N PRO A 202 1.32 -6.87 -4.17
CA PRO A 202 2.59 -6.19 -3.95
C PRO A 202 3.14 -6.51 -2.55
N LEU A 203 4.48 -6.61 -2.44
CA LEU A 203 5.13 -6.61 -1.14
C LEU A 203 4.82 -5.30 -0.42
N THR A 204 4.45 -5.40 0.84
CA THR A 204 4.00 -4.28 1.68
C THR A 204 4.83 -4.26 2.96
N LEU A 205 5.10 -3.07 3.48
CA LEU A 205 5.50 -2.89 4.86
C LEU A 205 4.23 -2.97 5.71
N THR A 206 4.06 -4.05 6.44
CA THR A 206 2.85 -4.34 7.23
C THR A 206 2.95 -3.85 8.65
N GLU A 207 4.14 -3.91 9.24
CA GLU A 207 4.37 -3.43 10.60
C GLU A 207 5.75 -2.80 10.79
N THR A 208 5.82 -1.84 11.70
CA THR A 208 7.06 -1.27 12.23
C THR A 208 7.04 -1.36 13.75
N SER A 209 8.19 -1.57 14.37
CA SER A 209 8.30 -1.43 15.83
C SER A 209 8.04 0.03 16.25
N PRO A 210 7.61 0.29 17.50
CA PRO A 210 7.42 1.64 18.03
C PRO A 210 8.67 2.52 17.90
N LYS A 211 8.47 3.85 17.83
CA LYS A 211 9.52 4.86 17.70
C LYS A 211 10.33 4.71 16.40
N ASP A 212 9.64 4.57 15.32
CA ASP A 212 10.11 4.14 14.00
C ASP A 212 10.73 5.25 13.12
N ALA A 213 10.81 6.49 13.59
CA ALA A 213 11.22 7.62 12.75
C ALA A 213 12.60 7.43 12.09
N TRP A 214 13.58 6.90 12.84
CA TRP A 214 14.89 6.57 12.30
C TRP A 214 14.81 5.39 11.33
N LEU A 215 14.12 4.33 11.72
CA LEU A 215 13.95 3.11 10.91
C LEU A 215 13.35 3.43 9.54
N VAL A 216 12.21 4.13 9.50
CA VAL A 216 11.52 4.48 8.24
C VAL A 216 12.39 5.42 7.38
N ARG A 217 13.18 6.30 8.02
CA ARG A 217 14.15 7.13 7.30
C ARG A 217 15.17 6.28 6.56
N GLU A 218 15.78 5.34 7.25
CA GLU A 218 16.84 4.50 6.67
C GLU A 218 16.26 3.48 5.68
N LEU A 219 15.08 2.91 5.95
CA LEU A 219 14.41 2.06 4.99
C LEU A 219 14.10 2.82 3.67
N SER A 220 13.64 4.06 3.77
CA SER A 220 13.42 4.89 2.57
C SER A 220 14.71 5.12 1.79
N ALA A 221 15.85 5.30 2.48
CA ALA A 221 17.16 5.49 1.86
C ALA A 221 17.64 4.21 1.14
N SER A 222 17.30 3.03 1.65
CA SER A 222 17.61 1.74 1.01
C SER A 222 16.89 1.54 -0.34
N ARG A 223 15.84 2.33 -0.61
CA ARG A 223 14.98 2.22 -1.80
C ARG A 223 14.39 0.83 -2.00
N PRO A 224 13.64 0.32 -1.02
CA PRO A 224 13.05 -1.01 -1.09
C PRO A 224 12.05 -1.13 -2.24
N ALA A 225 11.79 -2.33 -2.69
CA ALA A 225 10.82 -2.63 -3.75
C ALA A 225 9.47 -3.07 -3.15
N LEU A 226 8.83 -2.18 -2.41
CA LEU A 226 7.60 -2.44 -1.68
C LEU A 226 6.63 -1.26 -1.69
N LEU A 227 5.42 -1.52 -1.23
CA LEU A 227 4.43 -0.51 -0.88
C LEU A 227 4.49 -0.27 0.63
N ALA A 228 4.70 0.99 1.03
CA ALA A 228 4.68 1.40 2.43
C ALA A 228 3.50 2.31 2.69
N ASN A 229 2.84 2.11 3.83
CA ASN A 229 1.81 3.01 4.30
C ASN A 229 1.57 2.76 5.80
N SER A 230 1.76 3.76 6.64
CA SER A 230 1.59 3.65 8.10
C SER A 230 0.20 3.17 8.52
N ARG A 231 -0.80 3.27 7.64
CA ARG A 231 -2.14 2.75 7.88
C ARG A 231 -2.22 1.20 7.90
N PHE A 232 -1.27 0.52 7.27
CA PHE A 232 -1.24 -0.94 7.28
C PHE A 232 -0.54 -1.51 8.51
N ASN A 233 -0.04 -0.66 9.39
CA ASN A 233 0.66 -1.05 10.61
C ASN A 233 -0.28 -1.84 11.53
N ALA A 234 0.07 -3.08 11.84
CA ALA A 234 -0.72 -4.00 12.64
C ALA A 234 -0.62 -3.70 14.15
N GLU A 235 0.38 -2.91 14.55
CA GLU A 235 0.68 -2.60 15.97
C GLU A 235 -0.52 -2.02 16.74
N GLU A 236 -1.43 -1.34 16.06
CA GLU A 236 -2.66 -0.84 16.68
C GLU A 236 -3.59 -1.97 17.18
N ARG A 237 -3.36 -3.23 16.79
CA ARG A 237 -4.22 -4.37 17.17
C ARG A 237 -3.77 -5.07 18.45
N GLY A 238 -2.50 -4.92 18.86
CA GLY A 238 -1.96 -5.52 20.08
C GLY A 238 -1.99 -7.05 20.12
N GLU A 239 -2.20 -7.70 18.96
CA GLU A 239 -2.26 -9.15 18.82
C GLU A 239 -0.91 -9.68 18.36
N ILE A 240 -0.48 -10.82 18.94
CA ILE A 240 0.67 -11.57 18.46
C ILE A 240 0.14 -12.52 17.38
N ASP A 241 0.47 -12.26 16.12
CA ASP A 241 -0.04 -12.98 14.95
C ASP A 241 1.05 -13.46 13.96
N THR A 242 2.34 -13.11 14.23
CA THR A 242 3.50 -13.56 13.45
C THR A 242 4.74 -13.69 14.35
N ASP A 243 5.82 -14.28 13.82
CA ASP A 243 7.15 -14.25 14.45
C ASP A 243 7.62 -12.81 14.73
N CYS A 244 7.30 -11.87 13.85
CA CYS A 244 7.69 -10.46 13.95
C CYS A 244 7.10 -9.81 15.19
N THR A 245 5.81 -10.00 15.42
CA THR A 245 5.10 -9.45 16.58
C THR A 245 5.63 -10.02 17.89
N VAL A 246 6.11 -11.27 17.91
CA VAL A 246 6.82 -11.87 19.05
C VAL A 246 8.14 -11.12 19.33
N PHE A 247 8.91 -10.80 18.29
CA PHE A 247 10.14 -10.03 18.44
C PHE A 247 9.87 -8.60 18.90
N PHE A 248 8.88 -7.90 18.30
CA PHE A 248 8.53 -6.54 18.69
C PHE A 248 8.05 -6.46 20.13
N ALA A 249 7.19 -7.39 20.56
CA ALA A 249 6.75 -7.50 21.96
C ALA A 249 7.92 -7.74 22.93
N SER A 250 9.03 -8.30 22.43
CA SER A 250 10.26 -8.51 23.21
C SER A 250 11.24 -7.32 23.12
N GLY A 251 10.84 -6.24 22.43
CA GLY A 251 11.60 -4.99 22.34
C GLY A 251 12.67 -4.97 21.25
N TYR A 252 12.57 -5.80 20.23
CA TYR A 252 13.35 -5.64 18.99
C TYR A 252 12.82 -4.46 18.18
N HIS A 253 13.71 -3.81 17.43
CA HIS A 253 13.38 -2.70 16.54
C HIS A 253 13.53 -3.13 15.08
N GLY A 254 12.52 -2.87 14.25
CA GLY A 254 12.59 -3.28 12.85
C GLY A 254 11.27 -3.21 12.12
N PHE A 255 11.14 -4.09 11.13
CA PHE A 255 10.07 -4.09 10.15
C PHE A 255 9.54 -5.49 9.91
N GLU A 256 8.24 -5.57 9.60
CA GLU A 256 7.61 -6.71 9.00
C GLU A 256 7.24 -6.40 7.55
N PHE A 257 7.52 -7.35 6.67
CA PHE A 257 7.24 -7.28 5.26
C PHE A 257 6.41 -8.48 4.82
N GLU A 258 5.23 -8.23 4.30
CA GLU A 258 4.30 -9.24 3.82
C GLU A 258 3.74 -8.84 2.46
N ASN A 259 3.45 -9.79 1.57
CA ASN A 259 2.76 -9.41 0.34
C ASN A 259 1.26 -9.29 0.57
N HIS A 260 0.70 -8.21 0.08
CA HIS A 260 -0.73 -7.97 0.24
C HIS A 260 -1.54 -8.91 -0.64
N SER A 261 -2.00 -10.01 -0.05
CA SER A 261 -2.85 -11.00 -0.69
C SER A 261 -4.00 -11.38 0.24
N ARG A 262 -5.16 -11.66 -0.31
CA ARG A 262 -6.22 -12.26 0.48
C ARG A 262 -6.11 -13.76 0.39
N GLY A 263 -5.64 -14.38 1.46
CA GLY A 263 -5.30 -15.78 1.56
C GLY A 263 -6.44 -16.79 1.40
N THR A 264 -7.10 -16.86 0.23
CA THR A 264 -8.00 -17.99 -0.01
C THR A 264 -7.22 -19.26 -0.35
N LEU A 265 -5.93 -19.14 -0.74
CA LEU A 265 -5.00 -20.27 -0.78
C LEU A 265 -4.27 -20.51 0.54
N TYR A 266 -4.34 -19.54 1.44
CA TYR A 266 -3.71 -19.60 2.76
C TYR A 266 -4.13 -20.89 3.49
N HIS A 267 -3.16 -21.65 3.97
CA HIS A 267 -3.34 -22.94 4.63
C HIS A 267 -4.08 -24.00 3.77
N THR A 268 -4.00 -23.91 2.44
CA THR A 268 -4.61 -24.89 1.54
C THR A 268 -3.58 -25.59 0.66
N ALA A 269 -3.96 -26.72 0.04
CA ALA A 269 -3.13 -27.39 -0.95
C ALA A 269 -2.86 -26.57 -2.23
N GLY A 270 -3.49 -25.40 -2.38
CA GLY A 270 -3.30 -24.48 -3.49
C GLY A 270 -2.11 -23.53 -3.32
N ASP A 271 -1.53 -23.43 -2.14
CA ASP A 271 -0.34 -22.61 -1.89
C ASP A 271 0.91 -23.31 -2.45
N THR A 272 1.04 -23.29 -3.75
CA THR A 272 2.09 -23.94 -4.52
C THR A 272 3.01 -22.91 -5.18
N VAL A 273 4.15 -23.36 -5.68
CA VAL A 273 5.13 -22.52 -6.40
C VAL A 273 4.49 -21.75 -7.56
N ASP A 274 3.51 -22.35 -8.25
CA ASP A 274 2.79 -21.69 -9.36
C ASP A 274 1.92 -20.52 -8.87
N ALA A 275 1.60 -20.44 -7.58
CA ALA A 275 0.89 -19.31 -6.99
C ALA A 275 1.78 -18.09 -6.79
N ILE A 276 3.08 -18.22 -6.90
CA ILE A 276 4.06 -17.16 -6.66
C ILE A 276 4.69 -16.69 -7.97
N SER A 277 4.53 -15.40 -8.28
CA SER A 277 5.18 -14.87 -9.47
C SER A 277 6.65 -14.57 -9.23
N PRO A 278 7.52 -14.76 -10.25
CA PRO A 278 8.92 -14.34 -10.16
C PRO A 278 9.10 -12.84 -9.86
N ARG A 279 8.11 -12.01 -10.18
CA ARG A 279 8.15 -10.58 -9.87
C ARG A 279 7.92 -10.30 -8.37
N LEU A 280 7.04 -11.06 -7.73
CA LEU A 280 6.87 -10.99 -6.28
C LEU A 280 8.14 -11.44 -5.56
N MET A 281 8.70 -12.60 -5.94
CA MET A 281 10.01 -13.06 -5.44
C MET A 281 11.10 -11.99 -5.62
N GLN A 282 11.10 -11.28 -6.76
CA GLN A 282 12.04 -10.17 -6.98
C GLN A 282 11.80 -9.00 -6.03
N SER A 283 10.54 -8.72 -5.64
CA SER A 283 10.23 -7.67 -4.66
C SER A 283 10.77 -8.04 -3.29
N PHE A 284 10.53 -9.28 -2.84
CA PHE A 284 11.09 -9.81 -1.58
C PHE A 284 12.61 -9.67 -1.57
N GLY A 285 13.29 -10.26 -2.55
CA GLY A 285 14.73 -10.26 -2.58
C GLY A 285 15.36 -8.88 -2.80
N THR A 286 14.76 -8.03 -3.63
CA THR A 286 15.26 -6.66 -3.82
C THR A 286 15.13 -5.84 -2.53
N THR A 287 14.04 -6.01 -1.79
CA THR A 287 13.83 -5.33 -0.51
C THR A 287 14.81 -5.87 0.53
N MET A 288 14.93 -7.19 0.64
CA MET A 288 15.83 -7.86 1.57
C MET A 288 17.29 -7.49 1.31
N GLU A 289 17.77 -7.64 0.07
CA GLU A 289 19.15 -7.31 -0.31
C GLU A 289 19.48 -5.84 -0.05
N ARG A 290 18.64 -4.92 -0.51
CA ARG A 290 18.91 -3.48 -0.38
C ARG A 290 18.87 -3.03 1.08
N SER A 291 17.91 -3.54 1.85
CA SER A 291 17.83 -3.24 3.28
C SER A 291 19.02 -3.84 4.04
N ALA A 292 19.38 -5.10 3.76
CA ALA A 292 20.55 -5.73 4.36
C ALA A 292 21.84 -4.96 4.08
N ARG A 293 22.08 -4.52 2.83
CA ARG A 293 23.25 -3.71 2.47
C ARG A 293 23.23 -2.35 3.14
N HIS A 294 22.08 -1.65 3.11
CA HIS A 294 21.99 -0.31 3.68
C HIS A 294 22.23 -0.32 5.19
N PHE A 295 21.47 -1.12 5.93
CA PHE A 295 21.62 -1.24 7.38
C PHE A 295 22.94 -1.92 7.77
N GLY A 296 23.41 -2.85 6.93
CA GLY A 296 24.68 -3.52 7.11
C GLY A 296 25.90 -2.61 7.06
N ASP A 297 25.81 -1.45 6.40
CA ASP A 297 26.92 -0.47 6.30
C ASP A 297 26.76 0.74 7.24
N LEU A 298 25.60 0.87 7.94
CA LEU A 298 25.38 1.95 8.91
C LEU A 298 26.17 1.75 10.21
N ASP A 299 26.35 2.83 10.96
CA ASP A 299 26.75 2.77 12.35
C ASP A 299 25.53 2.48 13.22
N LEU A 300 25.26 1.20 13.48
CA LEU A 300 24.07 0.77 14.23
C LEU A 300 24.14 1.14 15.72
N ALA A 301 25.34 1.39 16.27
CA ALA A 301 25.48 1.92 17.63
C ALA A 301 24.93 3.35 17.78
N GLN A 302 24.71 4.05 16.67
CA GLN A 302 24.12 5.39 16.62
C GLN A 302 22.64 5.39 16.23
N ALA A 303 21.98 4.23 16.19
CA ALA A 303 20.57 4.13 15.90
C ALA A 303 19.73 4.84 16.98
N GLU A 304 18.84 5.73 16.55
CA GLU A 304 17.96 6.51 17.44
C GLU A 304 16.51 6.05 17.31
N TYR A 305 16.07 5.15 18.16
CA TYR A 305 14.68 4.72 18.22
C TYR A 305 13.85 5.71 19.02
N SER A 306 13.45 6.80 18.36
CA SER A 306 12.72 7.90 19.00
C SER A 306 11.73 8.54 18.03
N GLY A 307 10.52 8.86 18.52
CA GLY A 307 9.46 9.49 17.74
C GLY A 307 8.85 8.57 16.69
N ASP A 308 7.60 8.83 16.40
CA ASP A 308 6.81 8.10 15.41
C ASP A 308 6.55 8.99 14.19
N VAL A 309 6.46 8.39 13.00
CA VAL A 309 6.19 9.08 11.76
C VAL A 309 5.03 8.44 11.01
N ASP A 310 4.25 9.27 10.36
CA ASP A 310 3.37 8.82 9.29
C ASP A 310 4.17 8.71 8.00
N PHE A 311 3.90 7.67 7.24
CA PHE A 311 4.60 7.42 5.98
C PHE A 311 3.70 6.79 4.93
N PHE A 312 4.05 6.97 3.69
CA PHE A 312 3.42 6.32 2.55
C PHE A 312 4.38 6.29 1.35
N SER A 313 4.22 5.28 0.49
CA SER A 313 4.95 5.23 -0.77
C SER A 313 4.56 6.39 -1.66
N ALA A 314 5.54 7.13 -2.14
CA ALA A 314 5.33 8.26 -3.02
C ALA A 314 6.22 8.18 -4.25
N PRO A 315 5.71 8.56 -5.44
CA PRO A 315 6.52 8.63 -6.64
C PRO A 315 7.77 9.49 -6.41
N LEU A 316 8.91 9.07 -6.92
CA LEU A 316 10.20 9.77 -6.90
C LEU A 316 10.97 9.77 -5.56
N VAL A 317 10.31 9.58 -4.42
CA VAL A 317 10.98 9.63 -3.10
C VAL A 317 10.99 8.31 -2.35
N SER A 318 10.48 7.22 -2.95
CA SER A 318 10.29 5.90 -2.35
C SER A 318 9.25 5.94 -1.21
N ILE A 319 9.63 6.35 0.00
CA ILE A 319 8.75 6.49 1.15
C ILE A 319 8.78 7.95 1.62
N ALA A 320 7.68 8.66 1.45
CA ALA A 320 7.45 9.96 2.06
C ALA A 320 7.11 9.77 3.55
N ARG A 321 7.69 10.59 4.42
CA ARG A 321 7.48 10.53 5.86
C ARG A 321 7.42 11.91 6.49
N TYR A 322 6.67 12.03 7.59
CA TYR A 322 6.54 13.26 8.36
C TYR A 322 6.03 12.94 9.77
N PRO A 323 6.22 13.84 10.76
CA PRO A 323 5.76 13.59 12.13
C PRO A 323 4.25 13.36 12.20
N THR A 324 3.80 12.36 12.97
CA THR A 324 2.38 11.96 13.11
C THR A 324 1.45 13.09 13.52
N TRP A 325 1.92 14.03 14.38
CA TRP A 325 1.12 15.18 14.77
C TRP A 325 0.66 16.04 13.59
N LEU A 326 1.41 16.04 12.49
CA LEU A 326 1.09 16.84 11.30
C LEU A 326 -0.16 16.31 10.59
N THR A 327 -0.40 15.00 10.61
CA THR A 327 -1.64 14.39 10.09
C THR A 327 -2.84 14.94 10.86
N THR A 328 -2.84 14.85 12.18
CA THR A 328 -3.93 15.35 13.03
C THR A 328 -4.14 16.86 12.85
N ALA A 329 -3.05 17.63 12.88
CA ALA A 329 -3.11 19.08 12.67
C ALA A 329 -3.68 19.43 11.29
N SER A 330 -3.26 18.72 10.25
CA SER A 330 -3.73 18.89 8.87
C SER A 330 -5.21 18.55 8.72
N ALA A 331 -5.68 17.47 9.36
CA ALA A 331 -7.10 17.09 9.37
C ALA A 331 -7.96 18.16 10.04
N ILE A 332 -7.55 18.63 11.22
CA ILE A 332 -8.26 19.70 11.96
C ILE A 332 -8.28 20.99 11.13
N LEU A 333 -7.14 21.38 10.57
CA LEU A 333 -7.04 22.58 9.72
C LEU A 333 -7.96 22.47 8.50
N ALA A 334 -7.99 21.31 7.84
CA ALA A 334 -8.86 21.08 6.69
C ALA A 334 -10.35 21.18 7.07
N MET A 335 -10.75 20.62 8.22
CA MET A 335 -12.13 20.72 8.72
C MET A 335 -12.52 22.16 9.04
N LEU A 336 -11.67 22.91 9.74
CA LEU A 336 -11.92 24.31 10.06
C LEU A 336 -11.99 25.17 8.79
N ALA A 337 -11.07 24.94 7.84
CA ALA A 337 -11.07 25.62 6.54
C ALA A 337 -12.33 25.27 5.75
N PHE A 338 -12.77 24.02 5.75
CA PHE A 338 -14.03 23.60 5.11
C PHE A 338 -15.23 24.37 5.66
N VAL A 339 -15.39 24.43 6.98
CA VAL A 339 -16.46 25.18 7.64
C VAL A 339 -16.40 26.66 7.27
N GLY A 340 -15.22 27.27 7.32
CA GLY A 340 -15.02 28.67 6.95
C GLY A 340 -15.33 28.95 5.48
N LEU A 341 -14.92 28.08 4.55
CA LEU A 341 -15.22 28.19 3.13
C LEU A 341 -16.72 28.05 2.84
N VAL A 342 -17.39 27.08 3.47
CA VAL A 342 -18.83 26.91 3.35
C VAL A 342 -19.58 28.14 3.86
N ALA A 343 -19.22 28.66 5.05
CA ALA A 343 -19.81 29.86 5.61
C ALA A 343 -19.59 31.08 4.68
N ALA A 344 -18.36 31.30 4.21
CA ALA A 344 -18.05 32.37 3.27
C ALA A 344 -18.82 32.25 1.94
N ALA A 345 -18.96 31.03 1.41
CA ALA A 345 -19.70 30.79 0.17
C ALA A 345 -21.20 31.06 0.34
N VAL A 346 -21.77 30.73 1.49
CA VAL A 346 -23.18 31.00 1.82
C VAL A 346 -23.42 32.50 1.99
N LEU A 347 -22.58 33.17 2.77
CA LEU A 347 -22.66 34.62 2.99
C LEU A 347 -22.53 35.41 1.68
N GLN A 348 -21.67 34.97 0.77
CA GLN A 348 -21.48 35.54 -0.56
C GLN A 348 -22.55 35.09 -1.57
N LYS A 349 -23.58 34.35 -1.14
CA LYS A 349 -24.65 33.82 -2.01
C LYS A 349 -24.12 32.94 -3.17
N LYS A 350 -22.91 32.39 -3.05
CA LYS A 350 -22.31 31.48 -4.04
C LYS A 350 -22.81 30.03 -3.86
N MET A 351 -23.38 29.71 -2.69
CA MET A 351 -23.85 28.38 -2.34
C MET A 351 -25.10 28.47 -1.47
N ALA A 352 -26.05 27.54 -1.65
CA ALA A 352 -27.25 27.42 -0.82
C ALA A 352 -27.15 26.13 0.01
N ILE A 353 -27.20 26.23 1.33
CA ILE A 353 -27.03 25.07 2.25
C ILE A 353 -28.03 23.96 1.92
N GLY A 354 -29.33 24.25 1.79
CA GLY A 354 -30.35 23.25 1.52
C GLY A 354 -30.11 22.48 0.21
N ARG A 355 -29.67 23.17 -0.86
CA ARG A 355 -29.32 22.51 -2.13
C ARG A 355 -28.04 21.69 -2.01
N SER A 356 -27.06 22.16 -1.25
CA SER A 356 -25.81 21.42 -1.03
C SER A 356 -26.05 20.17 -0.22
N LEU A 357 -26.90 20.23 0.81
CA LEU A 357 -27.32 19.02 1.57
C LEU A 357 -28.11 18.05 0.70
N LEU A 358 -29.00 18.53 -0.16
CA LEU A 358 -29.70 17.68 -1.13
C LEU A 358 -28.69 17.01 -2.10
N GLY A 359 -27.66 17.74 -2.53
CA GLY A 359 -26.57 17.21 -3.33
C GLY A 359 -25.75 16.15 -2.58
N ALA A 360 -25.45 16.38 -1.30
CA ALA A 360 -24.76 15.42 -0.44
C ALA A 360 -25.57 14.12 -0.26
N LEU A 361 -26.86 14.23 0.06
CA LEU A 361 -27.75 13.07 0.20
C LEU A 361 -27.90 12.29 -1.12
N GLY A 362 -28.06 13.00 -2.23
CA GLY A 362 -28.13 12.38 -3.56
C GLY A 362 -26.82 11.68 -3.94
N PHE A 363 -25.68 12.28 -3.61
CA PHE A 363 -24.37 11.67 -3.83
C PHE A 363 -24.14 10.44 -2.93
N LEU A 364 -24.48 10.52 -1.65
CA LEU A 364 -24.41 9.39 -0.73
C LEU A 364 -25.30 8.22 -1.21
N ALA A 365 -26.53 8.50 -1.60
CA ALA A 365 -27.43 7.49 -2.14
C ALA A 365 -26.87 6.83 -3.42
N ALA A 366 -26.29 7.62 -4.33
CA ALA A 366 -25.64 7.11 -5.52
C ALA A 366 -24.40 6.25 -5.17
N ALA A 367 -23.55 6.69 -4.24
CA ALA A 367 -22.38 5.94 -3.79
C ALA A 367 -22.78 4.58 -3.20
N LEU A 368 -23.74 4.56 -2.30
CA LEU A 368 -24.25 3.33 -1.69
C LEU A 368 -24.89 2.38 -2.72
N LEU A 369 -25.67 2.92 -3.67
CA LEU A 369 -26.29 2.11 -4.72
C LEU A 369 -25.25 1.49 -5.66
N ILE A 370 -24.25 2.25 -6.10
CA ILE A 370 -23.18 1.77 -6.97
C ILE A 370 -22.36 0.69 -6.25
N THR A 371 -22.03 0.91 -4.98
CA THR A 371 -21.30 -0.06 -4.15
C THR A 371 -22.11 -1.34 -3.93
N ALA A 372 -23.39 -1.23 -3.59
CA ALA A 372 -24.28 -2.38 -3.41
C ALA A 372 -24.43 -3.19 -4.71
N LEU A 373 -24.60 -2.51 -5.85
CA LEU A 373 -24.66 -3.16 -7.16
C LEU A 373 -23.35 -3.90 -7.46
N ALA A 374 -22.21 -3.29 -7.17
CA ALA A 374 -20.91 -3.92 -7.34
C ALA A 374 -20.75 -5.15 -6.44
N ALA A 375 -21.13 -5.05 -5.16
CA ALA A 375 -21.08 -6.17 -4.21
C ALA A 375 -21.98 -7.34 -4.67
N VAL A 376 -23.21 -7.06 -5.08
CA VAL A 376 -24.13 -8.09 -5.61
C VAL A 376 -23.57 -8.71 -6.89
N THR A 377 -23.03 -7.90 -7.81
CA THR A 377 -22.43 -8.41 -9.05
C THR A 377 -21.22 -9.31 -8.75
N TRP A 378 -20.37 -8.91 -7.81
CA TRP A 378 -19.23 -9.71 -7.39
C TRP A 378 -19.65 -11.05 -6.79
N GLN A 379 -20.62 -11.06 -5.87
CA GLN A 379 -21.12 -12.29 -5.27
C GLN A 379 -21.82 -13.19 -6.30
N ALA A 380 -22.54 -12.62 -7.27
CA ALA A 380 -23.13 -13.37 -8.37
C ALA A 380 -22.08 -14.02 -9.27
N LEU A 381 -21.00 -13.30 -9.60
CA LEU A 381 -19.87 -13.87 -10.36
C LEU A 381 -19.22 -15.04 -9.60
N LEU A 382 -18.99 -14.90 -8.31
CA LEU A 382 -18.45 -15.98 -7.46
C LEU A 382 -19.38 -17.19 -7.37
N ALA A 383 -20.69 -16.99 -7.43
CA ALA A 383 -21.68 -18.08 -7.42
C ALA A 383 -21.79 -18.79 -8.77
N ILE A 384 -21.70 -18.05 -9.89
CA ILE A 384 -21.78 -18.61 -11.25
C ILE A 384 -20.49 -19.37 -11.63
N PHE A 385 -19.35 -18.90 -11.16
CA PHE A 385 -18.03 -19.48 -11.45
C PHE A 385 -17.35 -20.05 -10.18
N PRO A 386 -17.92 -21.07 -9.53
CA PRO A 386 -17.40 -21.57 -8.24
C PRO A 386 -15.99 -22.17 -8.33
N THR A 387 -15.60 -22.74 -9.48
CA THR A 387 -14.24 -23.25 -9.73
C THR A 387 -13.24 -22.11 -9.95
N SER A 388 -13.69 -20.97 -10.43
CA SER A 388 -12.88 -19.75 -10.52
C SER A 388 -12.82 -19.01 -9.18
N ARG A 389 -13.62 -19.39 -8.19
CA ARG A 389 -13.65 -18.72 -6.88
C ARG A 389 -12.30 -18.83 -6.18
N GLN A 390 -11.69 -20.00 -6.16
CA GLN A 390 -10.31 -20.19 -5.70
C GLN A 390 -9.31 -19.48 -6.62
N LEU A 391 -9.39 -19.69 -7.92
CA LEU A 391 -8.53 -19.05 -8.91
C LEU A 391 -8.70 -17.53 -9.01
N THR A 392 -9.91 -16.99 -8.82
CA THR A 392 -10.18 -15.55 -8.96
C THR A 392 -9.90 -14.74 -7.70
N LEU A 393 -9.90 -15.36 -6.55
CA LEU A 393 -9.55 -14.69 -5.31
C LEU A 393 -8.05 -14.75 -5.03
N ASP A 394 -7.38 -15.82 -5.44
CA ASP A 394 -6.03 -16.17 -5.09
C ASP A 394 -5.02 -15.96 -6.22
N TYR A 395 -5.38 -16.39 -7.39
CA TYR A 395 -4.65 -16.03 -8.58
C TYR A 395 -5.18 -14.72 -9.10
N LEU A 396 -4.50 -13.67 -8.73
CA LEU A 396 -4.38 -12.54 -9.61
C LEU A 396 -3.54 -12.99 -10.81
N ASP A 397 -3.96 -14.03 -11.48
CA ASP A 397 -3.75 -14.10 -12.90
C ASP A 397 -4.35 -12.79 -13.45
N PHE A 398 -3.46 -11.89 -13.81
CA PHE A 398 -3.80 -10.55 -14.27
C PHE A 398 -4.81 -10.59 -15.44
N ALA A 399 -4.94 -11.73 -16.12
CA ALA A 399 -5.84 -11.97 -17.23
C ALA A 399 -7.27 -12.39 -16.81
N GLY A 400 -7.46 -13.14 -15.73
CA GLY A 400 -8.78 -13.66 -15.32
C GLY A 400 -9.54 -12.70 -14.40
N SER A 401 -9.11 -12.58 -13.15
CA SER A 401 -9.87 -11.80 -12.14
C SER A 401 -9.66 -10.30 -12.26
N THR A 402 -8.48 -9.86 -12.70
CA THR A 402 -8.17 -8.44 -12.90
C THR A 402 -9.04 -7.83 -13.99
N GLY A 403 -9.37 -8.57 -15.04
CA GLY A 403 -10.29 -8.12 -16.08
C GLY A 403 -11.67 -7.77 -15.52
N TRP A 404 -12.25 -8.64 -14.70
CA TRP A 404 -13.55 -8.42 -14.06
C TRP A 404 -13.51 -7.29 -13.04
N LYS A 405 -12.51 -7.27 -12.16
CA LYS A 405 -12.31 -6.20 -11.16
C LYS A 405 -12.11 -4.84 -11.84
N THR A 406 -11.26 -4.78 -12.86
CA THR A 406 -11.06 -3.56 -13.67
C THR A 406 -12.34 -3.15 -14.38
N GLY A 407 -13.07 -4.09 -14.98
CA GLY A 407 -14.37 -3.82 -15.60
C GLY A 407 -15.37 -3.23 -14.61
N MET A 408 -15.48 -3.80 -13.42
CA MET A 408 -16.36 -3.30 -12.35
C MET A 408 -15.94 -1.89 -11.89
N LEU A 409 -14.65 -1.62 -11.73
CA LEU A 409 -14.14 -0.28 -11.40
C LEU A 409 -14.48 0.74 -12.48
N LEU A 410 -14.27 0.40 -13.77
CA LEU A 410 -14.57 1.30 -14.90
C LEU A 410 -16.06 1.58 -15.03
N VAL A 411 -16.91 0.58 -14.87
CA VAL A 411 -18.37 0.75 -14.87
C VAL A 411 -18.80 1.61 -13.69
N SER A 412 -18.26 1.37 -12.49
CA SER A 412 -18.59 2.15 -11.30
C SER A 412 -18.11 3.60 -11.41
N LEU A 413 -16.94 3.82 -12.00
CA LEU A 413 -16.42 5.15 -12.34
C LEU A 413 -17.38 5.88 -13.29
N ALA A 414 -17.83 5.22 -14.35
CA ALA A 414 -18.77 5.79 -15.30
C ALA A 414 -20.13 6.13 -14.64
N LEU A 415 -20.67 5.23 -13.83
CA LEU A 415 -21.90 5.44 -13.08
C LEU A 415 -21.76 6.60 -12.07
N GLY A 416 -20.64 6.68 -11.35
CA GLY A 416 -20.32 7.78 -10.45
C GLY A 416 -20.29 9.13 -11.16
N ILE A 417 -19.60 9.21 -12.30
CA ILE A 417 -19.57 10.42 -13.15
C ILE A 417 -20.96 10.80 -13.64
N LEU A 418 -21.76 9.83 -14.10
CA LEU A 418 -23.15 10.07 -14.56
C LEU A 418 -24.03 10.58 -13.42
N ALA A 419 -23.91 10.01 -12.22
CA ALA A 419 -24.64 10.46 -11.03
C ALA A 419 -24.26 11.90 -10.67
N LEU A 420 -22.98 12.23 -10.64
CA LEU A 420 -22.48 13.59 -10.38
C LEU A 420 -22.96 14.57 -11.46
N PHE A 421 -22.97 14.17 -12.73
CA PHE A 421 -23.50 14.98 -13.81
C PHE A 421 -25.01 15.23 -13.64
N GLY A 422 -25.79 14.22 -13.29
CA GLY A 422 -27.21 14.39 -12.99
C GLY A 422 -27.47 15.36 -11.83
N LEU A 423 -26.68 15.25 -10.75
CA LEU A 423 -26.76 16.12 -9.58
C LEU A 423 -26.32 17.56 -9.90
N SER A 424 -25.31 17.74 -10.76
CA SER A 424 -24.80 19.07 -11.16
C SER A 424 -25.83 19.93 -11.90
N ARG A 425 -26.90 19.31 -12.44
CA ARG A 425 -28.04 20.02 -13.04
C ARG A 425 -28.96 20.66 -11.98
N LYS A 426 -28.92 20.16 -10.74
CA LYS A 426 -29.80 20.61 -9.64
C LYS A 426 -29.05 21.41 -8.57
N VAL A 427 -27.77 21.15 -8.43
CA VAL A 427 -26.88 21.74 -7.42
C VAL A 427 -25.67 22.33 -8.12
N ASN A 428 -25.26 23.55 -7.74
CA ASN A 428 -24.06 24.13 -8.32
C ASN A 428 -22.80 23.37 -7.91
N ILE A 429 -21.73 23.48 -8.71
CA ILE A 429 -20.53 22.67 -8.54
C ILE A 429 -19.89 22.90 -7.17
N ALA A 430 -19.86 24.14 -6.66
CA ALA A 430 -19.32 24.42 -5.32
C ALA A 430 -20.12 23.73 -4.21
N GLY A 431 -21.46 23.77 -4.29
CA GLY A 431 -22.34 23.08 -3.34
C GLY A 431 -22.23 21.56 -3.45
N LEU A 432 -22.07 21.04 -4.66
CA LEU A 432 -21.89 19.60 -4.87
C LEU A 432 -20.52 19.13 -4.37
N THR A 433 -19.44 19.92 -4.57
CA THR A 433 -18.12 19.65 -4.00
C THR A 433 -18.16 19.65 -2.46
N ALA A 434 -18.79 20.65 -1.86
CA ALA A 434 -18.97 20.71 -0.41
C ALA A 434 -19.74 19.49 0.11
N GLY A 435 -20.79 19.07 -0.62
CA GLY A 435 -21.56 17.86 -0.33
C GLY A 435 -20.72 16.59 -0.42
N GLY A 436 -19.87 16.47 -1.45
CA GLY A 436 -18.95 15.33 -1.62
C GLY A 436 -17.93 15.24 -0.50
N ILE A 437 -17.33 16.36 -0.10
CA ILE A 437 -16.41 16.44 1.06
C ILE A 437 -17.12 15.99 2.35
N LEU A 438 -18.35 16.48 2.58
CA LEU A 438 -19.12 16.12 3.76
C LEU A 438 -19.44 14.62 3.81
N VAL A 439 -19.85 14.03 2.68
CA VAL A 439 -20.13 12.59 2.57
C VAL A 439 -18.86 11.77 2.81
N PHE A 440 -17.73 12.19 2.24
CA PHE A 440 -16.46 11.53 2.49
C PHE A 440 -16.08 11.54 3.97
N MET A 441 -16.17 12.69 4.63
CA MET A 441 -15.92 12.82 6.08
C MET A 441 -16.83 11.89 6.88
N LEU A 442 -18.13 11.88 6.58
CA LEU A 442 -19.11 11.05 7.29
C LEU A 442 -18.83 9.56 7.13
N VAL A 443 -18.63 9.10 5.88
CA VAL A 443 -18.40 7.67 5.60
C VAL A 443 -17.07 7.22 6.20
N TRP A 444 -16.04 8.05 6.08
CA TRP A 444 -14.75 7.76 6.70
C TRP A 444 -14.84 7.65 8.22
N TRP A 445 -15.54 8.60 8.86
CA TRP A 445 -15.76 8.58 10.30
C TRP A 445 -16.54 7.34 10.75
N LEU A 446 -17.61 6.96 10.03
CA LEU A 446 -18.37 5.77 10.33
C LEU A 446 -17.58 4.47 10.14
N ALA A 447 -16.78 4.39 9.07
CA ALA A 447 -15.91 3.25 8.83
C ALA A 447 -14.88 3.08 9.95
N TYR A 448 -14.35 4.19 10.45
CA TYR A 448 -13.36 4.22 11.52
C TYR A 448 -13.95 3.72 12.85
N ILE A 449 -15.15 4.18 13.20
CA ILE A 449 -15.87 3.70 14.39
C ILE A 449 -16.18 2.19 14.27
N ALA A 450 -16.58 1.74 13.07
CA ALA A 450 -16.90 0.34 12.82
C ALA A 450 -15.68 -0.60 12.89
N MET A 451 -14.47 -0.07 12.68
CA MET A 451 -13.22 -0.82 12.74
C MET A 451 -12.55 -0.80 14.13
N ASP A 452 -13.22 -0.23 15.13
CA ASP A 452 -12.74 -0.09 16.53
C ASP A 452 -11.34 0.53 16.65
N SER A 453 -11.03 1.47 15.78
CA SER A 453 -9.71 2.11 15.77
C SER A 453 -9.72 3.42 16.57
N ASP A 454 -8.63 3.70 17.28
CA ASP A 454 -8.56 4.69 18.36
C ASP A 454 -8.73 6.15 17.94
N ASN A 455 -8.36 6.54 16.70
CA ASN A 455 -8.50 7.94 16.27
C ASN A 455 -8.57 8.13 14.75
N PRO A 456 -9.74 8.51 14.21
CA PRO A 456 -9.91 8.73 12.76
C PRO A 456 -9.09 9.90 12.21
N LEU A 457 -8.68 10.84 13.06
CA LEU A 457 -7.93 12.03 12.64
C LEU A 457 -6.45 11.75 12.40
N THR A 458 -5.95 10.60 12.84
CA THR A 458 -4.54 10.23 12.70
C THR A 458 -4.22 9.55 11.37
N THR A 459 -5.21 9.34 10.49
CA THR A 459 -4.96 8.70 9.20
C THR A 459 -4.49 9.68 8.12
N PRO A 460 -3.31 9.46 7.52
CA PRO A 460 -2.79 10.26 6.40
C PRO A 460 -3.80 10.41 5.26
N HIS A 461 -4.52 9.34 4.93
CA HIS A 461 -5.51 9.32 3.86
C HIS A 461 -6.64 10.31 4.07
N LEU A 462 -7.16 10.42 5.28
CA LEU A 462 -8.20 11.41 5.61
C LEU A 462 -7.64 12.82 5.49
N ALA A 463 -6.53 13.11 6.16
CA ALA A 463 -5.95 14.45 6.24
C ALA A 463 -5.60 15.02 4.85
N TRP A 464 -4.81 14.28 4.07
CA TRP A 464 -4.35 14.74 2.75
C TRP A 464 -5.48 14.81 1.74
N THR A 465 -6.42 13.87 1.77
CA THR A 465 -7.59 13.87 0.89
C THR A 465 -8.50 15.06 1.19
N LEU A 466 -8.74 15.35 2.47
CA LEU A 466 -9.52 16.53 2.88
C LEU A 466 -8.83 17.84 2.50
N LEU A 467 -7.53 17.95 2.74
CA LEU A 467 -6.76 19.14 2.32
C LEU A 467 -6.88 19.39 0.82
N GLY A 468 -6.73 18.35 0.00
CA GLY A 468 -6.91 18.43 -1.44
C GLY A 468 -8.32 18.85 -1.83
N GLY A 469 -9.35 18.24 -1.25
CA GLY A 469 -10.76 18.58 -1.50
C GLY A 469 -11.08 20.02 -1.11
N VAL A 470 -10.66 20.46 0.06
CA VAL A 470 -10.85 21.83 0.57
C VAL A 470 -10.11 22.85 -0.29
N ALA A 471 -8.88 22.55 -0.71
CA ALA A 471 -8.13 23.39 -1.64
C ALA A 471 -8.83 23.50 -3.01
N GLY A 472 -9.41 22.41 -3.52
CA GLY A 472 -10.23 22.38 -4.74
C GLY A 472 -11.48 23.25 -4.61
N LEU A 473 -12.20 23.16 -3.48
CA LEU A 473 -13.34 24.03 -3.18
C LEU A 473 -12.93 25.51 -3.11
N ALA A 474 -11.81 25.82 -2.44
CA ALA A 474 -11.29 27.17 -2.37
C ALA A 474 -10.93 27.72 -3.76
N ALA A 475 -10.31 26.91 -4.62
CA ALA A 475 -10.01 27.27 -5.99
C ALA A 475 -11.26 27.64 -6.78
N LEU A 476 -12.35 26.87 -6.66
CA LEU A 476 -13.65 27.17 -7.30
C LEU A 476 -14.24 28.50 -6.82
N LEU A 477 -14.13 28.79 -5.53
CA LEU A 477 -14.76 29.96 -4.93
C LEU A 477 -13.99 31.27 -5.20
N PHE A 478 -12.66 31.22 -5.29
CA PHE A 478 -11.79 32.41 -5.25
C PHE A 478 -10.89 32.59 -6.46
N ALA A 479 -10.59 31.57 -7.26
CA ALA A 479 -9.75 31.73 -8.45
C ALA A 479 -10.47 32.56 -9.53
N ARG A 480 -9.93 33.73 -9.84
CA ARG A 480 -10.55 34.68 -10.80
C ARG A 480 -10.06 34.50 -12.23
N LYS A 481 -8.85 33.95 -12.43
CA LYS A 481 -8.24 33.74 -13.75
C LYS A 481 -8.26 32.25 -14.11
N PRO A 482 -8.66 31.87 -15.34
CA PRO A 482 -8.77 30.47 -15.75
C PRO A 482 -7.49 29.66 -15.54
N LEU A 483 -6.34 30.23 -15.87
CA LEU A 483 -5.05 29.55 -15.69
C LEU A 483 -4.78 29.24 -14.22
N TRP A 484 -4.99 30.20 -13.32
CA TRP A 484 -4.80 29.99 -11.88
C TRP A 484 -5.78 28.98 -11.31
N LEU A 485 -7.02 28.96 -11.80
CA LEU A 485 -7.99 27.93 -11.43
C LEU A 485 -7.44 26.54 -11.77
N LEU A 486 -6.97 26.32 -13.00
CA LEU A 486 -6.42 25.02 -13.43
C LEU A 486 -5.19 24.61 -12.62
N VAL A 487 -4.26 25.56 -12.36
CA VAL A 487 -3.08 25.29 -11.54
C VAL A 487 -3.48 24.89 -10.11
N CYS A 488 -4.37 25.65 -9.47
CA CYS A 488 -4.83 25.33 -8.13
C CYS A 488 -5.57 23.99 -8.07
N LEU A 489 -6.41 23.68 -9.07
CA LEU A 489 -7.10 22.41 -9.13
C LEU A 489 -6.15 21.23 -9.37
N PHE A 490 -5.11 21.42 -10.18
CA PHE A 490 -4.09 20.39 -10.36
C PHE A 490 -3.31 20.14 -9.05
N LEU A 491 -2.84 21.21 -8.41
CA LEU A 491 -2.14 21.12 -7.13
C LEU A 491 -3.00 20.47 -6.03
N SER A 492 -4.31 20.77 -6.01
CA SER A 492 -5.24 20.16 -5.06
C SER A 492 -5.51 18.67 -5.32
N ALA A 493 -5.30 18.19 -6.55
CA ALA A 493 -5.42 16.78 -6.90
C ALA A 493 -4.22 15.94 -6.42
N ILE A 494 -3.05 16.55 -6.27
CA ILE A 494 -1.82 15.82 -5.88
C ILE A 494 -2.01 15.07 -4.55
N PRO A 495 -2.35 15.72 -3.42
CA PRO A 495 -2.49 15.02 -2.14
C PRO A 495 -3.59 13.96 -2.17
N ILE A 496 -4.64 14.14 -2.98
CA ILE A 496 -5.69 13.14 -3.13
C ILE A 496 -5.14 11.91 -3.86
N LEU A 497 -4.62 12.09 -5.08
CA LEU A 497 -4.26 10.98 -5.95
C LEU A 497 -3.02 10.24 -5.49
N VAL A 498 -2.00 10.95 -4.97
CA VAL A 498 -0.77 10.30 -4.49
C VAL A 498 -1.04 9.39 -3.30
N VAL A 499 -1.93 9.79 -2.39
CA VAL A 499 -2.24 9.01 -1.18
C VAL A 499 -3.30 7.94 -1.45
N VAL A 500 -4.34 8.27 -2.23
CA VAL A 500 -5.52 7.38 -2.37
C VAL A 500 -5.35 6.34 -3.47
N THR A 501 -4.63 6.65 -4.57
CA THR A 501 -4.48 5.69 -5.68
C THR A 501 -3.86 4.35 -5.25
N PRO A 502 -2.75 4.32 -4.49
CA PRO A 502 -2.20 3.07 -3.99
C PRO A 502 -3.18 2.28 -3.14
N VAL A 503 -3.92 2.96 -2.27
CA VAL A 503 -4.91 2.32 -1.37
C VAL A 503 -6.07 1.71 -2.15
N ILE A 504 -6.65 2.44 -3.12
CA ILE A 504 -7.74 1.90 -3.95
C ILE A 504 -7.27 0.65 -4.68
N VAL A 505 -6.08 0.68 -5.27
CA VAL A 505 -5.53 -0.48 -5.98
C VAL A 505 -5.31 -1.63 -4.99
N LEU A 506 -4.73 -1.37 -3.83
CA LEU A 506 -4.50 -2.39 -2.82
C LEU A 506 -5.80 -3.07 -2.37
N LEU A 507 -6.84 -2.29 -2.11
CA LEU A 507 -8.17 -2.80 -1.75
C LEU A 507 -8.80 -3.68 -2.85
N THR A 508 -8.39 -3.55 -4.14
CA THR A 508 -8.85 -4.45 -5.19
C THR A 508 -8.35 -5.89 -5.03
N TYR A 509 -7.28 -6.08 -4.29
CA TYR A 509 -6.77 -7.40 -3.95
C TYR A 509 -7.62 -8.08 -2.87
N GLN A 510 -8.34 -7.31 -2.06
CA GLN A 510 -9.27 -7.82 -1.05
C GLN A 510 -10.68 -7.98 -1.64
N GLU A 511 -11.53 -6.98 -1.45
CA GLU A 511 -12.92 -6.99 -1.90
C GLU A 511 -13.17 -5.84 -2.90
N PRO A 512 -13.45 -6.13 -4.18
CA PRO A 512 -13.60 -5.09 -5.21
C PRO A 512 -14.64 -4.02 -4.89
N TRP A 513 -15.69 -4.37 -4.14
CA TRP A 513 -16.75 -3.42 -3.77
C TRP A 513 -16.27 -2.37 -2.75
N ILE A 514 -15.28 -2.70 -1.89
CA ILE A 514 -14.65 -1.72 -0.97
C ILE A 514 -13.87 -0.69 -1.78
N SER A 515 -13.10 -1.14 -2.78
CA SER A 515 -12.37 -0.26 -3.70
C SER A 515 -13.31 0.66 -4.47
N ILE A 516 -14.48 0.14 -4.88
CA ILE A 516 -15.49 0.90 -5.60
C ILE A 516 -16.10 1.97 -4.69
N LEU A 517 -16.38 1.67 -3.43
CA LEU A 517 -16.81 2.68 -2.47
C LEU A 517 -15.76 3.79 -2.34
N GLY A 518 -14.50 3.42 -2.11
CA GLY A 518 -13.38 4.37 -2.03
C GLY A 518 -13.27 5.24 -3.30
N LEU A 519 -13.32 4.63 -4.48
CA LEU A 519 -13.28 5.33 -5.75
C LEU A 519 -14.43 6.34 -5.90
N VAL A 520 -15.66 5.94 -5.60
CA VAL A 520 -16.82 6.83 -5.72
C VAL A 520 -16.74 7.98 -4.74
N LEU A 521 -16.27 7.74 -3.51
CA LEU A 521 -16.07 8.80 -2.52
C LEU A 521 -15.02 9.82 -2.98
N VAL A 522 -13.92 9.34 -3.57
CA VAL A 522 -12.87 10.21 -4.16
C VAL A 522 -13.41 11.05 -5.31
N LEU A 523 -14.28 10.48 -6.17
CA LEU A 523 -14.96 11.26 -7.21
C LEU A 523 -15.74 12.44 -6.63
N GLY A 524 -16.42 12.24 -5.48
CA GLY A 524 -17.13 13.30 -4.78
C GLY A 524 -16.25 14.46 -4.32
N ILE A 525 -15.00 14.18 -3.95
CA ILE A 525 -14.03 15.20 -3.57
C ILE A 525 -13.41 15.87 -4.80
N MET A 526 -13.21 15.12 -5.89
CA MET A 526 -12.62 15.58 -7.13
C MET A 526 -13.62 16.24 -8.11
N ILE A 527 -14.82 16.57 -7.66
CA ILE A 527 -15.82 17.27 -8.48
C ILE A 527 -15.26 18.50 -9.21
N PRO A 528 -14.44 19.38 -8.59
CA PRO A 528 -13.86 20.52 -9.28
C PRO A 528 -13.01 20.13 -10.50
N GLN A 529 -12.18 19.11 -10.37
CA GLN A 529 -11.32 18.60 -11.43
C GLN A 529 -12.15 17.96 -12.53
N LEU A 530 -13.13 17.13 -12.15
CA LEU A 530 -14.08 16.51 -13.08
C LEU A 530 -14.88 17.54 -13.87
N ALA A 531 -15.31 18.62 -13.21
CA ALA A 531 -16.03 19.70 -13.88
C ALA A 531 -15.22 20.34 -15.02
N VAL A 532 -13.92 20.50 -14.83
CA VAL A 532 -13.00 20.98 -15.89
C VAL A 532 -12.87 19.92 -17.00
N VAL A 533 -12.56 18.69 -16.65
CA VAL A 533 -12.38 17.60 -17.62
C VAL A 533 -13.63 17.40 -18.49
N MET A 534 -14.82 17.43 -17.89
CA MET A 534 -16.09 17.23 -18.57
C MET A 534 -16.67 18.49 -19.25
N GLY A 535 -16.03 19.64 -19.08
CA GLY A 535 -16.50 20.91 -19.67
C GLY A 535 -17.71 21.50 -18.96
N TRP A 536 -17.89 21.19 -17.68
CA TRP A 536 -18.99 21.73 -16.86
C TRP A 536 -18.72 23.15 -16.36
N GLU A 537 -17.54 23.70 -16.62
CA GLU A 537 -17.16 25.06 -16.21
C GLU A 537 -18.14 26.15 -16.72
N LYS A 538 -18.84 25.90 -17.83
CA LYS A 538 -19.91 26.80 -18.31
C LYS A 538 -21.04 26.92 -17.29
N LEU A 539 -21.30 25.87 -16.50
CA LEU A 539 -22.30 25.90 -15.42
C LEU A 539 -21.83 26.77 -14.22
N VAL A 540 -20.51 26.88 -14.03
CA VAL A 540 -19.94 27.74 -12.97
C VAL A 540 -20.03 29.22 -13.36
N THR A 541 -19.73 29.56 -14.61
CA THR A 541 -19.71 30.94 -15.11
C THR A 541 -21.09 31.51 -15.37
N THR A 542 -22.05 30.69 -15.85
CA THR A 542 -23.41 31.15 -16.18
C THR A 542 -24.22 31.47 -14.92
N GLN A 543 -24.00 30.72 -13.81
CA GLN A 543 -24.68 31.01 -12.53
C GLN A 543 -24.18 32.30 -11.84
N SER A 544 -22.95 32.74 -12.11
CA SER A 544 -22.44 34.03 -11.62
C SER A 544 -22.95 35.23 -12.40
N ILE A 545 -23.44 35.01 -13.62
CA ILE A 545 -24.01 36.09 -14.47
C ILE A 545 -25.51 36.28 -14.16
N VAL A 546 -26.26 35.19 -13.92
CA VAL A 546 -27.71 35.27 -13.58
C VAL A 546 -27.94 35.98 -12.24
N THR A 547 -26.97 35.92 -11.30
CA THR A 547 -27.07 36.69 -10.04
C THR A 547 -26.68 38.16 -10.17
N ARG A 548 -26.11 38.58 -11.30
CA ARG A 548 -25.81 40.02 -11.58
C ARG A 548 -26.95 40.74 -12.30
N GLU A 549 -27.84 40.00 -12.96
CA GLU A 549 -29.00 40.60 -13.65
C GLU A 549 -30.27 40.60 -12.78
N ALA A 550 -30.26 39.93 -11.62
CA ALA A 550 -31.38 39.90 -10.68
C ALA A 550 -31.15 40.74 -9.40
N GLY A 551 -30.15 41.56 -9.36
CA GLY A 551 -29.85 42.56 -8.32
C GLY A 551 -29.60 43.90 -8.97
#